data_b9e247187c10d33e336149da6f95fe50
#
_entry.id   b9e247187c10d33e336149da6f95fe50
#
_cell.length_a   1.000
_cell.length_b   1.000
_cell.length_c   1.000
_cell.angle_alpha   90.00
_cell.angle_beta   90.00
_cell.angle_gamma   90.00
#
_symmetry.space_group_name_H-M   'P 1'
#
loop_
_entity.id
_entity.type
_entity.pdbx_description
1 polymer ?
#
loop_
_entity_poly.entity_id
_entity_poly.type
_entity_poly.pdbx_seq_one_letter_code
_entity_poly.pdbx_strand_id
1 'polypeptide(L)'
;DPPIILMDEPFSALDPISREQLQDELVRLQESIAKTIVFVTHDIDEALKIASRICIIQDGKIVQLDTPEQILRHPANSFVKNFIGENRLNKNGFLPSLTDIMKKPITARPWRGLAEAILLMRNHRVDTLLIVDSANQLMGKVTMWDIQSHFQQEDMLLRDVMHPVIHKVNGSQPLSEALQTISKNNITTLPVV
;
A
#
# COMPACT_ATOMS: atom_id res chain seq x y z
N ASP A 1 -17.69 -31.30 -20.22
CA ASP A 1 -17.11 -30.16 -19.53
C ASP A 1 -15.58 -30.32 -19.51
N PRO A 2 -14.80 -29.50 -20.27
CA PRO A 2 -13.36 -29.74 -20.45
C PRO A 2 -12.62 -29.54 -19.12
N PRO A 3 -11.60 -30.39 -18.84
CA PRO A 3 -10.81 -30.24 -17.62
C PRO A 3 -9.80 -29.06 -17.71
N ILE A 4 -9.52 -28.58 -18.92
CA ILE A 4 -8.57 -27.51 -19.21
C ILE A 4 -9.27 -26.40 -19.99
N ILE A 5 -9.09 -25.17 -19.57
CA ILE A 5 -9.56 -23.97 -20.27
C ILE A 5 -8.34 -23.24 -20.82
N LEU A 6 -8.38 -22.92 -22.12
CA LEU A 6 -7.34 -22.13 -22.79
C LEU A 6 -7.90 -20.75 -23.12
N MET A 7 -7.15 -19.71 -22.81
CA MET A 7 -7.50 -18.31 -23.08
C MET A 7 -6.29 -17.62 -23.75
N ASP A 8 -6.55 -16.89 -24.81
CA ASP A 8 -5.55 -16.11 -25.50
C ASP A 8 -5.89 -14.63 -25.36
N GLU A 9 -5.00 -13.86 -24.70
CA GLU A 9 -5.14 -12.42 -24.45
C GLU A 9 -6.52 -12.01 -23.90
N PRO A 10 -7.06 -12.65 -22.83
CA PRO A 10 -8.47 -12.52 -22.43
C PRO A 10 -8.87 -11.11 -22.00
N PHE A 11 -7.90 -10.26 -21.65
CA PHE A 11 -8.16 -8.92 -21.12
C PHE A 11 -7.70 -7.77 -22.03
N SER A 12 -7.10 -8.08 -23.18
CA SER A 12 -6.43 -7.08 -24.03
C SER A 12 -7.37 -6.02 -24.62
N ALA A 13 -8.63 -6.36 -24.87
CA ALA A 13 -9.63 -5.46 -25.46
C ALA A 13 -10.42 -4.64 -24.42
N LEU A 14 -10.10 -4.70 -23.13
CA LEU A 14 -10.86 -4.08 -22.07
C LEU A 14 -10.25 -2.75 -21.61
N ASP A 15 -11.13 -1.84 -21.18
CA ASP A 15 -10.72 -0.64 -20.46
C ASP A 15 -10.12 -1.02 -19.07
N PRO A 16 -9.29 -0.16 -18.45
CA PRO A 16 -8.58 -0.50 -17.21
C PRO A 16 -9.48 -0.94 -16.05
N ILE A 17 -10.66 -0.32 -15.90
CA ILE A 17 -11.58 -0.62 -14.78
C ILE A 17 -12.23 -1.99 -14.99
N SER A 18 -12.77 -2.23 -16.18
CA SER A 18 -13.37 -3.53 -16.53
C SER A 18 -12.35 -4.66 -16.49
N ARG A 19 -11.11 -4.39 -16.92
CA ARG A 19 -10.00 -5.34 -16.86
C ARG A 19 -9.73 -5.79 -15.43
N GLU A 20 -9.56 -4.85 -14.50
CA GLU A 20 -9.29 -5.16 -13.09
C GLU A 20 -10.43 -5.98 -12.47
N GLN A 21 -11.68 -5.61 -12.71
CA GLN A 21 -12.86 -6.33 -12.23
C GLN A 21 -12.91 -7.78 -12.74
N LEU A 22 -12.67 -7.99 -14.03
CA LEU A 22 -12.69 -9.34 -14.61
C LEU A 22 -11.50 -10.21 -14.17
N GLN A 23 -10.34 -9.62 -13.95
CA GLN A 23 -9.22 -10.31 -13.35
C GLN A 23 -9.54 -10.80 -11.94
N ASP A 24 -10.16 -9.96 -11.11
CA ASP A 24 -10.57 -10.32 -9.75
C ASP A 24 -11.63 -11.43 -9.76
N GLU A 25 -12.59 -11.36 -10.70
CA GLU A 25 -13.58 -12.44 -10.88
C GLU A 25 -12.96 -13.73 -11.34
N LEU A 26 -11.94 -13.70 -12.22
CA LEU A 26 -11.23 -14.89 -12.66
C LEU A 26 -10.46 -15.56 -11.52
N VAL A 27 -9.83 -14.76 -10.64
CA VAL A 27 -9.17 -15.28 -9.42
C VAL A 27 -10.18 -15.99 -8.52
N ARG A 28 -11.33 -15.35 -8.25
CA ARG A 28 -12.40 -15.96 -7.42
C ARG A 28 -12.97 -17.24 -8.06
N LEU A 29 -13.15 -17.21 -9.38
CA LEU A 29 -13.65 -18.37 -10.12
C LEU A 29 -12.67 -19.54 -10.02
N GLN A 30 -11.37 -19.28 -10.14
CA GLN A 30 -10.33 -20.30 -10.04
C GLN A 30 -10.33 -20.99 -8.67
N GLU A 31 -10.61 -20.28 -7.59
CA GLU A 31 -10.74 -20.86 -6.24
C GLU A 31 -11.94 -21.79 -6.11
N SER A 32 -13.01 -21.57 -6.89
CA SER A 32 -14.26 -22.31 -6.82
C SER A 32 -14.35 -23.50 -7.78
N ILE A 33 -13.58 -23.48 -8.90
CA ILE A 33 -13.62 -24.53 -9.92
C ILE A 33 -12.32 -25.34 -9.90
N ALA A 34 -12.44 -26.66 -9.79
CA ALA A 34 -11.31 -27.58 -9.85
C ALA A 34 -10.86 -27.81 -11.32
N LYS A 35 -10.49 -26.74 -12.04
CA LYS A 35 -10.05 -26.81 -13.45
C LYS A 35 -8.69 -26.16 -13.62
N THR A 36 -7.95 -26.63 -14.58
CA THR A 36 -6.72 -25.98 -15.03
C THR A 36 -7.05 -24.89 -16.03
N ILE A 37 -6.65 -23.68 -15.76
CA ILE A 37 -6.75 -22.55 -16.67
C ILE A 37 -5.35 -22.23 -17.18
N VAL A 38 -5.19 -22.20 -18.49
CA VAL A 38 -3.97 -21.74 -19.16
C VAL A 38 -4.34 -20.49 -19.96
N PHE A 39 -3.74 -19.35 -19.64
CA PHE A 39 -3.95 -18.15 -20.43
C PHE A 39 -2.62 -17.58 -20.94
N VAL A 40 -2.66 -17.00 -22.13
CA VAL A 40 -1.54 -16.29 -22.73
C VAL A 40 -1.79 -14.80 -22.58
N THR A 41 -0.77 -14.08 -22.15
CA THR A 41 -0.78 -12.61 -22.06
C THR A 41 0.62 -12.06 -22.30
N HIS A 42 0.71 -10.85 -22.81
CA HIS A 42 1.95 -10.08 -22.88
C HIS A 42 2.13 -9.16 -21.66
N ASP A 43 1.13 -9.09 -20.78
CA ASP A 43 1.17 -8.26 -19.58
C ASP A 43 1.63 -9.07 -18.37
N ILE A 44 2.82 -8.75 -17.89
CA ILE A 44 3.41 -9.44 -16.72
C ILE A 44 2.61 -9.19 -15.44
N ASP A 45 1.94 -8.04 -15.30
CA ASP A 45 1.13 -7.72 -14.12
C ASP A 45 -0.10 -8.62 -14.04
N GLU A 46 -0.74 -8.92 -15.17
CA GLU A 46 -1.83 -9.90 -15.26
C GLU A 46 -1.35 -11.28 -14.81
N ALA A 47 -0.22 -11.73 -15.35
CA ALA A 47 0.35 -13.02 -14.99
C ALA A 47 0.70 -13.10 -13.50
N LEU A 48 1.34 -12.08 -12.93
CA LEU A 48 1.71 -12.02 -11.51
C LEU A 48 0.50 -11.99 -10.59
N LYS A 49 -0.60 -11.36 -11.02
CA LYS A 49 -1.85 -11.24 -10.24
C LYS A 49 -2.65 -12.54 -10.22
N ILE A 50 -2.74 -13.24 -11.37
CA ILE A 50 -3.72 -14.31 -11.55
C ILE A 50 -3.08 -15.71 -11.48
N ALA A 51 -1.87 -15.88 -12.03
CA ALA A 51 -1.31 -17.20 -12.25
C ALA A 51 -0.68 -17.81 -10.98
N SER A 52 -0.93 -19.10 -10.76
CA SER A 52 -0.18 -19.89 -9.78
C SER A 52 1.22 -20.28 -10.27
N ARG A 53 1.41 -20.39 -11.59
CA ARG A 53 2.70 -20.62 -12.25
C ARG A 53 2.76 -19.79 -13.54
N ILE A 54 3.93 -19.24 -13.83
CA ILE A 54 4.18 -18.43 -15.04
C ILE A 54 5.25 -19.11 -15.89
N CYS A 55 4.96 -19.23 -17.18
CA CYS A 55 5.89 -19.70 -18.19
C CYS A 55 6.32 -18.52 -19.06
N ILE A 56 7.56 -18.11 -18.95
CA ILE A 56 8.13 -17.04 -19.79
C ILE A 56 8.77 -17.68 -21.02
N ILE A 57 8.35 -17.22 -22.20
CA ILE A 57 8.80 -17.73 -23.49
C ILE A 57 9.53 -16.62 -24.23
N GLN A 58 10.69 -16.96 -24.81
CA GLN A 58 11.46 -16.09 -25.70
C GLN A 58 11.88 -16.90 -26.94
N ASP A 59 11.66 -16.36 -28.11
CA ASP A 59 12.06 -16.99 -29.39
C ASP A 59 11.57 -18.46 -29.53
N GLY A 60 10.33 -18.70 -29.07
CA GLY A 60 9.71 -20.04 -29.12
C GLY A 60 10.25 -21.05 -28.08
N LYS A 61 11.09 -20.62 -27.14
CA LYS A 61 11.68 -21.47 -26.11
C LYS A 61 11.24 -21.02 -24.72
N ILE A 62 10.99 -22.00 -23.86
CA ILE A 62 10.74 -21.71 -22.43
C ILE A 62 12.06 -21.24 -21.81
N VAL A 63 12.04 -20.01 -21.27
CA VAL A 63 13.16 -19.39 -20.58
C VAL A 63 13.07 -19.64 -19.08
N GLN A 64 11.87 -19.54 -18.52
CA GLN A 64 11.61 -19.81 -17.11
C GLN A 64 10.17 -20.29 -16.93
N LEU A 65 9.98 -21.27 -16.05
CA LEU A 65 8.67 -21.78 -15.64
C LEU A 65 8.68 -21.94 -14.12
N ASP A 66 8.01 -21.06 -13.42
CA ASP A 66 8.06 -21.03 -11.96
C ASP A 66 6.82 -20.35 -11.36
N THR A 67 6.77 -20.26 -10.01
CA THR A 67 5.77 -19.44 -9.33
C THR A 67 6.09 -17.96 -9.50
N PRO A 68 5.09 -17.06 -9.39
CA PRO A 68 5.30 -15.60 -9.38
C PRO A 68 6.43 -15.18 -8.43
N GLU A 69 6.42 -15.70 -7.21
CA GLU A 69 7.43 -15.41 -6.19
C GLU A 69 8.84 -15.77 -6.62
N GLN A 70 9.04 -16.96 -7.24
CA GLN A 70 10.36 -17.39 -7.69
C GLN A 70 10.85 -16.59 -8.90
N ILE A 71 9.95 -16.24 -9.82
CA ILE A 71 10.29 -15.40 -10.97
C ILE A 71 10.74 -14.01 -10.52
N LEU A 72 10.05 -13.45 -9.55
CA LEU A 72 10.40 -12.15 -9.00
C LEU A 72 11.72 -12.17 -8.22
N ARG A 73 11.97 -13.20 -7.41
CA ARG A 73 13.20 -13.29 -6.58
C ARG A 73 14.42 -13.77 -7.35
N HIS A 74 14.22 -14.65 -8.31
CA HIS A 74 15.28 -15.37 -9.01
C HIS A 74 15.03 -15.41 -10.52
N PRO A 75 15.05 -14.24 -11.20
CA PRO A 75 14.91 -14.20 -12.67
C PRO A 75 16.07 -14.99 -13.33
N ALA A 76 15.72 -15.89 -14.26
CA ALA A 76 16.67 -16.82 -14.85
C ALA A 76 17.79 -16.14 -15.66
N ASN A 77 17.51 -14.99 -16.25
CA ASN A 77 18.49 -14.24 -17.04
C ASN A 77 18.10 -12.75 -17.16
N SER A 78 18.92 -11.97 -17.88
CA SER A 78 18.69 -10.55 -18.13
C SER A 78 17.40 -10.26 -18.91
N PHE A 79 16.98 -11.14 -19.81
CA PHE A 79 15.71 -10.99 -20.53
C PHE A 79 14.53 -11.04 -19.55
N VAL A 80 14.46 -12.06 -18.70
CA VAL A 80 13.41 -12.19 -17.67
C VAL A 80 13.44 -11.00 -16.74
N LYS A 81 14.64 -10.58 -16.31
CA LYS A 81 14.83 -9.42 -15.46
C LYS A 81 14.25 -8.13 -16.08
N ASN A 82 14.57 -7.88 -17.34
CA ASN A 82 14.08 -6.71 -18.07
C ASN A 82 12.57 -6.80 -18.34
N PHE A 83 12.07 -7.99 -18.66
CA PHE A 83 10.65 -8.23 -18.91
C PHE A 83 9.77 -7.98 -17.69
N ILE A 84 10.23 -8.37 -16.50
CA ILE A 84 9.56 -8.05 -15.23
C ILE A 84 9.65 -6.55 -14.92
N GLY A 85 10.75 -5.90 -15.29
CA GLY A 85 11.08 -4.51 -15.00
C GLY A 85 11.97 -4.36 -13.76
N GLU A 86 13.05 -3.61 -13.91
CA GLU A 86 14.06 -3.41 -12.85
C GLU A 86 13.49 -2.81 -11.57
N ASN A 87 12.49 -1.95 -11.68
CA ASN A 87 11.83 -1.34 -10.52
C ASN A 87 11.11 -2.36 -9.61
N ARG A 88 10.66 -3.49 -10.17
CA ARG A 88 10.01 -4.58 -9.42
C ARG A 88 11.02 -5.54 -8.78
N LEU A 89 12.24 -5.60 -9.29
CA LEU A 89 13.29 -6.55 -8.84
C LEU A 89 14.23 -5.98 -7.79
N ASN A 90 14.34 -4.66 -7.70
CA ASN A 90 15.11 -4.04 -6.64
C ASN A 90 14.45 -4.35 -5.29
N LYS A 91 15.24 -4.75 -4.28
CA LYS A 91 14.75 -5.00 -2.92
C LYS A 91 13.88 -3.84 -2.38
N ASN A 92 14.07 -2.62 -2.92
CA ASN A 92 13.25 -1.45 -2.65
C ASN A 92 12.04 -1.31 -3.61
N GLY A 93 12.03 -1.95 -4.78
CA GLY A 93 10.97 -1.88 -5.80
C GLY A 93 9.73 -2.74 -5.50
N PHE A 94 9.85 -3.72 -4.60
CA PHE A 94 8.71 -4.47 -4.06
C PHE A 94 7.95 -3.71 -2.97
N LEU A 95 8.59 -2.74 -2.34
CA LEU A 95 7.93 -1.91 -1.37
C LEU A 95 7.34 -0.71 -2.11
N PRO A 96 6.04 -0.44 -1.94
CA PRO A 96 5.45 0.78 -2.48
C PRO A 96 6.21 2.00 -1.97
N SER A 97 6.16 3.10 -2.69
CA SER A 97 6.72 4.36 -2.18
C SER A 97 5.93 4.82 -0.95
N LEU A 98 6.53 5.69 -0.14
CA LEU A 98 5.79 6.29 0.98
C LEU A 98 4.53 7.01 0.47
N THR A 99 4.62 7.66 -0.69
CA THR A 99 3.50 8.37 -1.32
C THR A 99 2.35 7.47 -1.73
N ASP A 100 2.60 6.20 -2.04
CA ASP A 100 1.57 5.24 -2.46
C ASP A 100 0.75 4.69 -1.28
N ILE A 101 1.37 4.64 -0.09
CA ILE A 101 0.73 4.04 1.10
C ILE A 101 0.32 5.06 2.16
N MET A 102 0.85 6.29 2.10
CA MET A 102 0.48 7.32 3.07
C MET A 102 -0.99 7.69 2.94
N LYS A 103 -1.64 7.90 4.07
CA LYS A 103 -3.01 8.39 4.13
C LYS A 103 -3.00 9.89 4.40
N LYS A 104 -4.00 10.59 3.85
CA LYS A 104 -4.20 11.99 4.19
C LYS A 104 -4.40 12.13 5.70
N PRO A 105 -3.59 12.93 6.40
CA PRO A 105 -3.69 13.07 7.83
C PRO A 105 -4.97 13.82 8.22
N ILE A 106 -5.54 13.48 9.36
CA ILE A 106 -6.58 14.28 9.97
C ILE A 106 -5.88 15.31 10.86
N THR A 107 -6.05 16.57 10.51
CA THR A 107 -5.39 17.70 11.18
C THR A 107 -6.37 18.53 11.97
N ALA A 108 -5.88 19.18 13.03
CA ALA A 108 -6.63 20.14 13.80
C ALA A 108 -5.78 21.38 14.10
N ARG A 109 -6.45 22.48 14.46
CA ARG A 109 -5.78 23.72 14.85
C ARG A 109 -5.53 23.74 16.36
N PRO A 110 -4.42 24.34 16.83
CA PRO A 110 -4.03 24.32 18.24
C PRO A 110 -5.03 24.99 19.18
N TRP A 111 -5.87 25.88 18.67
CA TRP A 111 -6.89 26.59 19.45
C TRP A 111 -8.25 25.90 19.54
N ARG A 112 -8.41 24.70 18.98
CA ARG A 112 -9.64 23.93 19.12
C ARG A 112 -9.74 23.29 20.49
N GLY A 113 -10.98 23.17 20.99
CA GLY A 113 -11.28 22.51 22.25
C GLY A 113 -11.21 20.99 22.17
N LEU A 114 -11.09 20.35 23.35
CA LEU A 114 -10.95 18.88 23.43
C LEU A 114 -12.21 18.15 22.94
N ALA A 115 -13.41 18.68 23.20
CA ALA A 115 -14.67 18.08 22.74
C ALA A 115 -14.79 18.08 21.21
N GLU A 116 -14.38 19.16 20.54
CA GLU A 116 -14.32 19.21 19.07
C GLU A 116 -13.33 18.18 18.51
N ALA A 117 -12.21 17.99 19.17
CA ALA A 117 -11.20 17.02 18.76
C ALA A 117 -11.74 15.57 18.85
N ILE A 118 -12.49 15.23 19.89
CA ILE A 118 -13.16 13.93 20.02
C ILE A 118 -14.14 13.70 18.86
N LEU A 119 -14.95 14.69 18.52
CA LEU A 119 -15.88 14.59 17.39
C LEU A 119 -15.13 14.38 16.08
N LEU A 120 -14.03 15.09 15.87
CA LEU A 120 -13.20 14.94 14.67
C LEU A 120 -12.58 13.53 14.59
N MET A 121 -12.00 13.04 15.69
CA MET A 121 -11.45 11.68 15.76
C MET A 121 -12.50 10.61 15.49
N ARG A 122 -13.70 10.74 16.09
CA ARG A 122 -14.82 9.81 15.92
C ARG A 122 -15.32 9.78 14.48
N ASN A 123 -15.52 10.96 13.86
CA ASN A 123 -16.03 11.07 12.49
C ASN A 123 -15.05 10.47 11.46
N HIS A 124 -13.76 10.59 11.70
CA HIS A 124 -12.73 10.08 10.81
C HIS A 124 -12.17 8.71 11.24
N ARG A 125 -12.66 8.13 12.35
CA ARG A 125 -12.22 6.84 12.91
C ARG A 125 -10.70 6.78 13.12
N VAL A 126 -10.16 7.85 13.69
CA VAL A 126 -8.74 7.94 14.07
C VAL A 126 -8.60 8.17 15.56
N ASP A 127 -7.49 7.75 16.13
CA ASP A 127 -7.12 7.93 17.54
C ASP A 127 -6.08 9.03 17.77
N THR A 128 -5.58 9.61 16.68
CA THR A 128 -4.51 10.61 16.68
C THR A 128 -4.83 11.72 15.69
N LEU A 129 -4.66 12.97 16.13
CA LEU A 129 -4.73 14.17 15.28
C LEU A 129 -3.33 14.79 15.16
N LEU A 130 -2.99 15.25 13.97
CA LEU A 130 -1.83 16.10 13.76
C LEU A 130 -2.23 17.57 13.94
N ILE A 131 -1.50 18.27 14.78
CA ILE A 131 -1.76 19.68 15.06
C ILE A 131 -0.90 20.52 14.11
N VAL A 132 -1.57 21.42 13.39
CA VAL A 132 -0.92 22.28 12.40
C VAL A 132 -1.28 23.74 12.63
N ASP A 133 -0.34 24.64 12.33
CA ASP A 133 -0.53 26.10 12.40
C ASP A 133 -1.33 26.64 11.19
N SER A 134 -1.53 27.95 11.11
CA SER A 134 -2.23 28.61 10.02
C SER A 134 -1.58 28.42 8.65
N ALA A 135 -0.27 28.17 8.61
CA ALA A 135 0.50 27.87 7.40
C ALA A 135 0.55 26.36 7.07
N ASN A 136 -0.24 25.52 7.77
CA ASN A 136 -0.24 24.05 7.69
C ASN A 136 1.10 23.41 8.09
N GLN A 137 1.93 24.08 8.86
CA GLN A 137 3.15 23.49 9.40
C GLN A 137 2.83 22.61 10.61
N LEU A 138 3.44 21.44 10.67
CA LEU A 138 3.25 20.49 11.76
C LEU A 138 3.83 21.01 13.08
N MET A 139 2.96 21.23 14.06
CA MET A 139 3.32 21.68 15.41
C MET A 139 3.48 20.52 16.40
N GLY A 140 2.61 19.52 16.30
CA GLY A 140 2.57 18.41 17.25
C GLY A 140 1.53 17.37 16.90
N LYS A 141 1.24 16.48 17.84
CA LYS A 141 0.17 15.49 17.77
C LYS A 141 -0.58 15.41 19.08
N VAL A 142 -1.85 15.01 19.00
CA VAL A 142 -2.70 14.73 20.16
C VAL A 142 -3.35 13.38 19.94
N THR A 143 -3.27 12.50 20.93
CA THR A 143 -3.95 11.20 20.93
C THR A 143 -5.27 11.27 21.69
N MET A 144 -6.13 10.27 21.49
CA MET A 144 -7.37 10.13 22.28
C MET A 144 -7.06 10.01 23.78
N TRP A 145 -5.95 9.39 24.15
CA TRP A 145 -5.51 9.28 25.54
C TRP A 145 -5.18 10.64 26.15
N ASP A 146 -4.48 11.51 25.42
CA ASP A 146 -4.14 12.86 25.90
C ASP A 146 -5.41 13.66 26.19
N ILE A 147 -6.40 13.57 25.30
CA ILE A 147 -7.68 14.23 25.47
C ILE A 147 -8.42 13.68 26.69
N GLN A 148 -8.53 12.35 26.80
CA GLN A 148 -9.27 11.70 27.89
C GLN A 148 -8.69 12.06 29.26
N SER A 149 -7.36 12.16 29.36
CA SER A 149 -6.67 12.48 30.61
C SER A 149 -6.94 13.91 31.10
N HIS A 150 -7.32 14.82 30.21
CA HIS A 150 -7.53 16.24 30.52
C HIS A 150 -8.98 16.73 30.29
N PHE A 151 -9.89 15.82 29.90
CA PHE A 151 -11.23 16.17 29.43
C PHE A 151 -12.11 16.87 30.48
N GLN A 152 -11.84 16.68 31.77
CA GLN A 152 -12.58 17.32 32.84
C GLN A 152 -12.19 18.80 33.08
N GLN A 153 -11.14 19.27 32.39
CA GLN A 153 -10.66 20.65 32.52
C GLN A 153 -11.32 21.48 31.40
N GLU A 154 -12.29 22.35 31.78
CA GLU A 154 -13.22 22.98 30.82
C GLU A 154 -12.55 23.95 29.83
N ASP A 155 -11.44 24.61 30.16
CA ASP A 155 -10.80 25.62 29.29
C ASP A 155 -9.60 25.11 28.49
N MET A 156 -9.33 23.80 28.47
CA MET A 156 -8.19 23.25 27.78
C MET A 156 -8.38 23.20 26.26
N LEU A 157 -7.34 23.60 25.55
CA LEU A 157 -7.25 23.59 24.10
C LEU A 157 -6.24 22.52 23.65
N LEU A 158 -6.27 22.16 22.38
CA LEU A 158 -5.34 21.15 21.82
C LEU A 158 -3.86 21.53 22.02
N ARG A 159 -3.53 22.83 22.00
CA ARG A 159 -2.16 23.32 22.27
C ARG A 159 -1.64 22.97 23.67
N ASP A 160 -2.54 22.80 24.62
CA ASP A 160 -2.18 22.61 26.04
C ASP A 160 -1.92 21.13 26.35
N VAL A 161 -2.42 20.21 25.47
CA VAL A 161 -2.30 18.76 25.61
C VAL A 161 -1.50 18.11 24.49
N MET A 162 -1.04 18.88 23.48
CA MET A 162 -0.28 18.32 22.38
C MET A 162 1.15 17.96 22.76
N HIS A 163 1.65 16.91 22.14
CA HIS A 163 3.03 16.48 22.26
C HIS A 163 3.82 16.78 20.97
N PRO A 164 5.11 17.10 21.08
CA PRO A 164 5.95 17.29 19.90
C PRO A 164 6.05 16.00 19.07
N VAL A 165 6.13 16.15 17.75
CA VAL A 165 6.42 15.05 16.86
C VAL A 165 7.95 14.90 16.76
N ILE A 166 8.49 13.89 17.42
CA ILE A 166 9.93 13.64 17.48
C ILE A 166 10.41 12.97 16.18
N HIS A 167 9.61 12.03 15.66
CA HIS A 167 9.95 11.26 14.48
C HIS A 167 9.04 11.62 13.30
N LYS A 168 9.65 12.02 12.19
CA LYS A 168 9.01 12.33 10.92
C LYS A 168 9.92 11.90 9.77
N VAL A 169 9.37 11.64 8.61
CA VAL A 169 10.10 11.30 7.39
C VAL A 169 9.70 12.20 6.24
N ASN A 170 10.58 12.35 5.27
CA ASN A 170 10.26 13.04 4.03
C ASN A 170 9.59 12.06 3.04
N GLY A 171 8.60 12.52 2.29
CA GLY A 171 7.88 11.69 1.30
C GLY A 171 8.77 11.06 0.23
N SER A 172 9.96 11.60 -0.01
CA SER A 172 10.95 11.05 -0.96
C SER A 172 11.85 9.95 -0.37
N GLN A 173 11.79 9.71 0.95
CA GLN A 173 12.60 8.66 1.58
C GLN A 173 12.08 7.26 1.23
N PRO A 174 12.96 6.25 1.16
CA PRO A 174 12.56 4.87 0.97
C PRO A 174 11.65 4.37 2.09
N LEU A 175 10.61 3.58 1.75
CA LEU A 175 9.71 2.99 2.74
C LEU A 175 10.47 2.17 3.79
N SER A 176 11.56 1.50 3.40
CA SER A 176 12.41 0.73 4.31
C SER A 176 12.96 1.55 5.49
N GLU A 177 13.34 2.81 5.25
CA GLU A 177 13.81 3.72 6.31
C GLU A 177 12.68 4.14 7.25
N ALA A 178 11.50 4.41 6.68
CA ALA A 178 10.31 4.73 7.47
C ALA A 178 9.92 3.55 8.38
N LEU A 179 9.91 2.31 7.84
CA LEU A 179 9.64 1.10 8.61
C LEU A 179 10.68 0.84 9.70
N GLN A 180 11.96 1.09 9.43
CA GLN A 180 13.01 1.01 10.44
C GLN A 180 12.80 2.04 11.56
N THR A 181 12.40 3.26 11.21
CA THR A 181 12.11 4.32 12.19
C THR A 181 10.92 3.93 13.08
N ILE A 182 9.85 3.38 12.49
CA ILE A 182 8.70 2.85 13.22
C ILE A 182 9.12 1.74 14.19
N SER A 183 9.82 0.73 13.68
CA SER A 183 10.24 -0.44 14.47
C SER A 183 11.20 -0.07 15.59
N LYS A 184 12.23 0.74 15.30
CA LYS A 184 13.26 1.14 16.28
C LYS A 184 12.67 1.96 17.43
N ASN A 185 11.68 2.79 17.15
CA ASN A 185 11.10 3.71 18.14
C ASN A 185 9.76 3.21 18.71
N ASN A 186 9.31 2.03 18.31
CA ASN A 186 8.03 1.42 18.72
C ASN A 186 6.84 2.39 18.58
N ILE A 187 6.75 3.08 17.44
CA ILE A 187 5.68 4.04 17.14
C ILE A 187 4.68 3.44 16.16
N THR A 188 3.42 3.79 16.28
CA THR A 188 2.34 3.30 15.41
C THR A 188 2.01 4.26 14.27
N THR A 189 2.42 5.52 14.38
CA THR A 189 2.12 6.57 13.41
C THR A 189 3.37 7.40 13.16
N LEU A 190 3.74 7.55 11.89
CA LEU A 190 4.90 8.31 11.45
C LEU A 190 4.44 9.39 10.46
N PRO A 191 4.47 10.68 10.82
CA PRO A 191 4.15 11.77 9.91
C PRO A 191 5.14 11.85 8.75
N VAL A 192 4.59 12.02 7.54
CA VAL A 192 5.31 12.32 6.31
C VAL A 192 5.18 13.82 6.04
N VAL A 193 6.32 14.52 5.87
CA VAL A 193 6.40 15.99 5.70
C VAL A 193 7.18 16.36 4.45
#